data_29f8d0bf0b5d7821497179a59290bf1a
#
_entry.id   29f8d0bf0b5d7821497179a59290bf1a
#
_cell.length_a   1.000
_cell.length_b   1.000
_cell.length_c   1.000
_cell.angle_alpha   90.00
_cell.angle_beta   90.00
_cell.angle_gamma   90.00
#
_symmetry.space_group_name_H-M   'P 1'
#
loop_
_entity.id
_entity.type
_entity.pdbx_description
1 polymer ?
#
loop_
_entity_poly.entity_id
_entity_poly.type
_entity_poly.pdbx_seq_one_letter_code
_entity_poly.pdbx_strand_id
1 'polypeptide(L)'
;MKRNFISSGLIMAIVLLPGLINIQVLYAQKVATSIQSDQSVAYQVVFDITSKDAVAQNQVLRDAGLIRDAHPDAQVEVVLYGQSLDLILKDKSTHADEVKSLVDKGVSFKVCHIAMDHHHISESQLISGVGTVPDGIYEIISKQKQGWGYIKITP
;
A
#
# COMPACT_ATOMS: atom_id res chain seq x y z
N MET A 1 48.05 71.27 -14.31
CA MET A 1 48.35 70.70 -15.64
C MET A 1 47.72 69.28 -15.69
N LYS A 2 46.54 69.15 -16.37
CA LYS A 2 46.30 68.44 -17.63
C LYS A 2 46.60 66.92 -17.44
N ARG A 3 45.71 66.00 -17.69
CA ARG A 3 44.95 65.77 -18.95
C ARG A 3 43.83 64.75 -18.70
N ASN A 4 42.66 65.07 -19.23
CA ASN A 4 41.52 64.15 -19.44
C ASN A 4 41.91 63.01 -20.36
N PHE A 5 41.53 61.77 -20.01
CA PHE A 5 41.40 60.68 -20.96
C PHE A 5 39.97 60.12 -20.89
N ILE A 6 39.21 60.46 -21.92
CA ILE A 6 37.91 59.88 -22.20
C ILE A 6 38.19 58.53 -22.86
N SER A 7 37.83 57.47 -22.21
CA SER A 7 37.83 56.13 -22.83
C SER A 7 36.36 55.74 -23.11
N SER A 8 36.04 55.77 -24.40
CA SER A 8 34.79 55.36 -24.98
C SER A 8 34.67 53.85 -24.87
N GLY A 9 33.90 53.36 -23.89
CA GLY A 9 33.60 51.93 -23.71
C GLY A 9 32.34 51.61 -24.46
N LEU A 10 32.48 50.78 -25.47
CA LEU A 10 31.44 50.22 -26.33
C LEU A 10 30.44 49.41 -25.47
N ILE A 11 29.21 49.90 -25.33
CA ILE A 11 28.14 49.16 -24.68
C ILE A 11 27.60 48.19 -25.74
N MET A 12 28.01 46.95 -25.65
CA MET A 12 27.46 45.83 -26.41
C MET A 12 26.10 45.44 -25.81
N ALA A 13 25.05 45.94 -26.45
CA ALA A 13 23.70 45.57 -26.10
C ALA A 13 23.46 44.09 -26.46
N ILE A 14 23.50 43.24 -25.46
CA ILE A 14 23.05 41.83 -25.57
C ILE A 14 21.51 41.87 -25.63
N VAL A 15 20.95 41.75 -26.82
CA VAL A 15 19.52 41.50 -27.02
C VAL A 15 19.26 40.06 -26.61
N LEU A 16 18.84 39.87 -25.35
CA LEU A 16 18.32 38.60 -24.88
C LEU A 16 16.95 38.37 -25.53
N LEU A 17 16.87 37.43 -26.45
CA LEU A 17 15.62 36.90 -27.01
C LEU A 17 14.86 36.18 -25.89
N PRO A 18 13.67 36.70 -25.43
CA PRO A 18 12.98 36.11 -24.28
C PRO A 18 12.22 34.80 -24.57
N GLY A 19 12.36 34.24 -25.76
CA GLY A 19 11.57 33.07 -26.18
C GLY A 19 12.19 31.71 -25.90
N LEU A 20 13.51 31.58 -25.72
CA LEU A 20 14.18 30.30 -25.61
C LEU A 20 14.38 29.81 -24.14
N ILE A 21 14.35 30.73 -23.18
CA ILE A 21 14.57 30.38 -21.76
C ILE A 21 13.34 29.72 -21.15
N ASN A 22 12.13 30.03 -21.61
CA ASN A 22 10.89 29.50 -21.03
C ASN A 22 10.63 28.00 -21.31
N ILE A 23 11.15 27.47 -22.42
CA ILE A 23 10.89 26.06 -22.81
C ILE A 23 11.70 25.12 -21.93
N GLN A 24 12.97 25.43 -21.65
CA GLN A 24 13.80 24.57 -20.80
C GLN A 24 13.38 24.56 -19.34
N VAL A 25 12.90 25.67 -18.80
CA VAL A 25 12.37 25.74 -17.43
C VAL A 25 11.10 24.93 -17.29
N LEU A 26 10.20 24.97 -18.28
CA LEU A 26 8.97 24.17 -18.30
C LEU A 26 9.23 22.67 -18.38
N TYR A 27 10.22 22.24 -19.16
CA TYR A 27 10.61 20.83 -19.23
C TYR A 27 11.26 20.36 -17.92
N ALA A 28 12.13 21.16 -17.31
CA ALA A 28 12.76 20.83 -16.04
C ALA A 28 11.74 20.75 -14.89
N GLN A 29 10.74 21.63 -14.84
CA GLN A 29 9.66 21.56 -13.85
C GLN A 29 8.76 20.33 -14.07
N LYS A 30 8.44 19.96 -15.31
CA LYS A 30 7.60 18.81 -15.61
C LYS A 30 8.30 17.49 -15.27
N VAL A 31 9.62 17.41 -15.51
CA VAL A 31 10.43 16.24 -15.13
C VAL A 31 10.61 16.16 -13.62
N ALA A 32 10.87 17.27 -12.93
CA ALA A 32 10.98 17.30 -11.48
C ALA A 32 9.65 16.89 -10.79
N THR A 33 8.50 17.32 -11.31
CA THR A 33 7.18 16.93 -10.77
C THR A 33 6.89 15.45 -11.02
N SER A 34 7.32 14.87 -12.14
CA SER A 34 7.15 13.43 -12.42
C SER A 34 8.05 12.53 -11.57
N ILE A 35 9.22 13.02 -11.17
CA ILE A 35 10.12 12.28 -10.28
C ILE A 35 9.62 12.36 -8.82
N GLN A 36 8.97 13.46 -8.42
CA GLN A 36 8.47 13.64 -7.07
C GLN A 36 7.17 12.89 -6.79
N SER A 37 6.40 12.48 -7.81
CA SER A 37 5.18 11.69 -7.65
C SER A 37 5.43 10.20 -7.44
N ASP A 38 6.67 9.72 -7.59
CA ASP A 38 7.01 8.29 -7.41
C ASP A 38 7.50 7.95 -5.99
N GLN A 39 7.53 8.92 -5.06
CA GLN A 39 8.09 8.73 -3.72
C GLN A 39 7.07 8.58 -2.57
N SER A 40 5.77 8.42 -2.83
CA SER A 40 4.79 8.29 -1.75
C SER A 40 3.60 7.36 -2.02
N VAL A 41 3.74 6.36 -2.86
CA VAL A 41 2.72 5.32 -2.91
C VAL A 41 3.01 4.37 -1.75
N ALA A 42 2.28 4.54 -0.65
CA ALA A 42 2.31 3.58 0.45
C ALA A 42 2.06 2.18 -0.12
N TYR A 43 2.87 1.20 0.26
CA TYR A 43 2.65 -0.18 -0.16
C TYR A 43 1.25 -0.62 0.24
N GLN A 44 0.51 -1.18 -0.72
CA GLN A 44 -0.84 -1.69 -0.51
C GLN A 44 -0.87 -3.14 -0.99
N VAL A 45 -1.21 -4.07 -0.11
CA VAL A 45 -1.23 -5.49 -0.46
C VAL A 45 -2.45 -6.19 0.14
N VAL A 46 -3.10 -7.01 -0.67
CA VAL A 46 -4.15 -7.92 -0.25
C VAL A 46 -3.65 -9.36 -0.36
N PHE A 47 -3.69 -10.06 0.76
CA PHE A 47 -3.45 -11.50 0.85
C PHE A 47 -4.78 -12.24 0.70
N ASP A 48 -4.76 -13.30 -0.08
CA ASP A 48 -5.88 -14.20 -0.31
C ASP A 48 -5.55 -15.57 0.30
N ILE A 49 -6.30 -15.99 1.32
CA ILE A 49 -6.14 -17.29 1.97
C ILE A 49 -7.46 -18.05 2.04
N THR A 50 -7.44 -19.30 1.54
CA THR A 50 -8.60 -20.20 1.55
C THR A 50 -8.33 -21.51 2.27
N SER A 51 -7.07 -21.80 2.60
CA SER A 51 -6.63 -23.06 3.17
C SER A 51 -6.70 -23.05 4.70
N LYS A 52 -7.08 -24.18 5.29
CA LYS A 52 -6.94 -24.46 6.72
C LYS A 52 -5.58 -25.06 7.10
N ASP A 53 -4.70 -25.26 6.12
CA ASP A 53 -3.38 -25.84 6.34
C ASP A 53 -2.53 -24.92 7.22
N ALA A 54 -1.85 -25.53 8.23
CA ALA A 54 -1.06 -24.77 9.20
C ALA A 54 0.12 -24.04 8.55
N VAL A 55 0.71 -24.58 7.47
CA VAL A 55 1.83 -23.93 6.76
C VAL A 55 1.33 -22.65 6.09
N ALA A 56 0.16 -22.73 5.42
CA ALA A 56 -0.47 -21.56 4.79
C ALA A 56 -0.86 -20.49 5.83
N GLN A 57 -1.42 -20.91 6.97
CA GLN A 57 -1.78 -19.98 8.06
C GLN A 57 -0.55 -19.29 8.66
N ASN A 58 0.50 -20.03 8.97
CA ASN A 58 1.77 -19.49 9.44
C ASN A 58 2.40 -18.54 8.39
N GLN A 59 2.31 -18.89 7.12
CA GLN A 59 2.87 -18.08 6.05
C GLN A 59 2.20 -16.71 5.96
N VAL A 60 0.85 -16.65 5.93
CA VAL A 60 0.15 -15.37 5.82
C VAL A 60 0.42 -14.46 7.00
N LEU A 61 0.45 -14.99 8.23
CA LEU A 61 0.73 -14.20 9.43
C LEU A 61 2.15 -13.65 9.41
N ARG A 62 3.14 -14.50 9.12
CA ARG A 62 4.53 -14.08 8.98
C ARG A 62 4.71 -13.01 7.90
N ASP A 63 4.18 -13.24 6.70
CA ASP A 63 4.41 -12.35 5.56
C ASP A 63 3.70 -11.00 5.75
N ALA A 64 2.49 -10.98 6.33
CA ALA A 64 1.80 -9.76 6.73
C ALA A 64 2.58 -8.99 7.80
N GLY A 65 3.13 -9.69 8.79
CA GLY A 65 3.96 -9.10 9.84
C GLY A 65 5.24 -8.49 9.30
N LEU A 66 5.96 -9.21 8.43
CA LEU A 66 7.21 -8.73 7.82
C LEU A 66 7.00 -7.44 7.02
N ILE A 67 5.90 -7.33 6.26
CA ILE A 67 5.58 -6.11 5.50
C ILE A 67 5.32 -4.94 6.46
N ARG A 68 4.50 -5.16 7.50
CA ARG A 68 4.18 -4.11 8.47
C ARG A 68 5.38 -3.64 9.29
N ASP A 69 6.27 -4.55 9.65
CA ASP A 69 7.48 -4.23 10.41
C ASP A 69 8.51 -3.48 9.53
N ALA A 70 8.62 -3.84 8.24
CA ALA A 70 9.54 -3.17 7.30
C ALA A 70 8.97 -1.83 6.78
N HIS A 71 7.65 -1.71 6.64
CA HIS A 71 6.94 -0.57 6.07
C HIS A 71 5.75 -0.19 6.96
N PRO A 72 5.96 0.62 8.02
CA PRO A 72 4.89 0.99 8.97
C PRO A 72 3.72 1.77 8.37
N ASP A 73 3.88 2.35 7.20
CA ASP A 73 2.86 3.05 6.40
C ASP A 73 2.11 2.14 5.42
N ALA A 74 2.58 0.89 5.22
CA ALA A 74 1.94 -0.06 4.32
C ALA A 74 0.51 -0.38 4.75
N GLN A 75 -0.40 -0.49 3.79
CA GLN A 75 -1.74 -1.02 4.01
C GLN A 75 -1.74 -2.52 3.68
N VAL A 76 -1.99 -3.34 4.69
CA VAL A 76 -1.98 -4.79 4.56
C VAL A 76 -3.37 -5.31 4.91
N GLU A 77 -3.98 -6.06 3.99
CA GLU A 77 -5.25 -6.71 4.22
C GLU A 77 -5.14 -8.22 3.95
N VAL A 78 -5.72 -9.01 4.83
CA VAL A 78 -5.82 -10.47 4.69
C VAL A 78 -7.29 -10.83 4.53
N VAL A 79 -7.66 -11.38 3.38
CA VAL A 79 -9.03 -11.81 3.08
C VAL A 79 -9.14 -13.32 3.25
N LEU A 80 -10.05 -13.72 4.15
CA LEU A 80 -10.25 -15.13 4.53
C LEU A 80 -11.61 -15.62 4.02
N TYR A 81 -11.60 -16.75 3.32
CA TYR A 81 -12.81 -17.45 2.90
C TYR A 81 -12.52 -18.95 2.69
N GLY A 82 -13.51 -19.72 2.24
CA GLY A 82 -13.35 -21.16 2.07
C GLY A 82 -13.11 -21.88 3.41
N GLN A 83 -11.99 -22.53 3.57
CA GLN A 83 -11.65 -23.32 4.77
C GLN A 83 -10.71 -22.60 5.75
N SER A 84 -10.28 -21.38 5.46
CA SER A 84 -9.30 -20.65 6.28
C SER A 84 -9.90 -20.02 7.55
N LEU A 85 -11.21 -20.12 7.78
CA LEU A 85 -11.91 -19.36 8.81
C LEU A 85 -11.47 -19.73 10.24
N ASP A 86 -10.99 -20.95 10.46
CA ASP A 86 -10.51 -21.36 11.80
C ASP A 86 -9.37 -20.45 12.31
N LEU A 87 -8.60 -19.84 11.41
CA LEU A 87 -7.51 -18.90 11.77
C LEU A 87 -7.98 -17.72 12.62
N ILE A 88 -9.23 -17.26 12.40
CA ILE A 88 -9.76 -16.04 13.02
C ILE A 88 -10.90 -16.29 14.02
N LEU A 89 -11.14 -17.51 14.39
CA LEU A 89 -12.17 -17.88 15.39
C LEU A 89 -11.55 -17.98 16.80
N LYS A 90 -12.16 -17.32 17.78
CA LYS A 90 -11.68 -17.27 19.16
C LYS A 90 -11.39 -18.64 19.77
N ASP A 91 -12.29 -19.60 19.50
CA ASP A 91 -12.27 -20.91 20.15
C ASP A 91 -11.53 -21.98 19.33
N LYS A 92 -11.08 -21.67 18.11
CA LYS A 92 -10.45 -22.61 17.21
C LYS A 92 -9.03 -22.23 16.80
N SER A 93 -8.75 -20.93 16.74
CA SER A 93 -7.46 -20.45 16.27
C SER A 93 -6.34 -20.83 17.24
N THR A 94 -5.30 -21.46 16.71
CA THR A 94 -4.04 -21.67 17.42
C THR A 94 -3.13 -20.43 17.34
N HIS A 95 -3.54 -19.40 16.60
CA HIS A 95 -2.81 -18.15 16.34
C HIS A 95 -3.56 -16.90 16.84
N ALA A 96 -4.50 -17.06 17.78
CA ALA A 96 -5.36 -15.95 18.20
C ALA A 96 -4.57 -14.72 18.70
N ASP A 97 -3.52 -14.93 19.48
CA ASP A 97 -2.66 -13.86 19.99
C ASP A 97 -1.85 -13.18 18.87
N GLU A 98 -1.38 -13.94 17.89
CA GLU A 98 -0.63 -13.44 16.75
C GLU A 98 -1.53 -12.61 15.83
N VAL A 99 -2.73 -13.10 15.52
CA VAL A 99 -3.75 -12.35 14.77
C VAL A 99 -4.07 -11.03 15.47
N LYS A 100 -4.30 -11.08 16.80
CA LYS A 100 -4.55 -9.87 17.59
C LYS A 100 -3.38 -8.89 17.54
N SER A 101 -2.16 -9.37 17.68
CA SER A 101 -0.95 -8.55 17.59
C SER A 101 -0.82 -7.87 16.24
N LEU A 102 -1.13 -8.57 15.14
CA LEU A 102 -1.12 -8.02 13.79
C LEU A 102 -2.23 -6.99 13.57
N VAL A 103 -3.42 -7.21 14.13
CA VAL A 103 -4.51 -6.20 14.16
C VAL A 103 -4.05 -4.94 14.88
N ASP A 104 -3.44 -5.07 16.04
CA ASP A 104 -2.92 -3.94 16.83
C ASP A 104 -1.80 -3.19 16.07
N LYS A 105 -1.05 -3.86 15.21
CA LYS A 105 -0.08 -3.28 14.26
C LYS A 105 -0.73 -2.67 13.01
N GLY A 106 -2.05 -2.79 12.83
CA GLY A 106 -2.80 -2.21 11.71
C GLY A 106 -2.92 -3.12 10.48
N VAL A 107 -2.71 -4.44 10.62
CA VAL A 107 -3.11 -5.41 9.58
C VAL A 107 -4.63 -5.58 9.63
N SER A 108 -5.30 -5.45 8.48
CA SER A 108 -6.74 -5.64 8.34
C SER A 108 -7.05 -7.10 8.02
N PHE A 109 -7.71 -7.81 8.92
CA PHE A 109 -8.26 -9.14 8.63
C PHE A 109 -9.73 -9.01 8.25
N LYS A 110 -10.11 -9.54 7.08
CA LYS A 110 -11.46 -9.49 6.51
C LYS A 110 -11.97 -10.89 6.21
N VAL A 111 -13.12 -11.22 6.78
CA VAL A 111 -13.77 -12.51 6.58
C VAL A 111 -14.94 -12.34 5.61
N CYS A 112 -15.03 -13.24 4.64
CA CYS A 112 -16.14 -13.29 3.70
C CYS A 112 -17.42 -13.71 4.43
N HIS A 113 -18.46 -12.85 4.41
CA HIS A 113 -19.74 -13.14 5.07
C HIS A 113 -20.43 -14.37 4.47
N ILE A 114 -20.37 -14.53 3.15
CA ILE A 114 -20.89 -15.72 2.47
C ILE A 114 -20.26 -17.01 3.01
N ALA A 115 -18.94 -16.99 3.28
CA ALA A 115 -18.26 -18.15 3.87
C ALA A 115 -18.66 -18.36 5.34
N MET A 116 -18.85 -17.27 6.10
CA MET A 116 -19.35 -17.37 7.49
C MET A 116 -20.74 -18.00 7.54
N ASP A 117 -21.66 -17.57 6.67
CA ASP A 117 -23.02 -18.15 6.59
C ASP A 117 -22.96 -19.63 6.25
N HIS A 118 -22.15 -20.01 5.26
CA HIS A 118 -21.97 -21.41 4.87
C HIS A 118 -21.45 -22.31 6.01
N HIS A 119 -20.59 -21.75 6.86
CA HIS A 119 -20.00 -22.46 8.02
C HIS A 119 -20.76 -22.21 9.33
N HIS A 120 -21.90 -21.51 9.31
CA HIS A 120 -22.70 -21.15 10.49
C HIS A 120 -21.91 -20.40 11.57
N ILE A 121 -21.06 -19.47 11.13
CA ILE A 121 -20.21 -18.65 12.01
C ILE A 121 -20.87 -17.28 12.19
N SER A 122 -20.99 -16.82 13.44
CA SER A 122 -21.43 -15.46 13.76
C SER A 122 -20.23 -14.54 14.00
N GLU A 123 -20.42 -13.22 13.83
CA GLU A 123 -19.37 -12.22 14.09
C GLU A 123 -18.86 -12.24 15.54
N SER A 124 -19.71 -12.63 16.49
CA SER A 124 -19.35 -12.74 17.91
C SER A 124 -18.26 -13.79 18.18
N GLN A 125 -18.06 -14.74 17.26
CA GLN A 125 -17.03 -15.78 17.35
C GLN A 125 -15.68 -15.31 16.80
N LEU A 126 -15.62 -14.17 16.11
CA LEU A 126 -14.39 -13.64 15.54
C LEU A 126 -13.47 -13.06 16.62
N ILE A 127 -12.15 -13.21 16.42
CA ILE A 127 -11.13 -12.52 17.23
C ILE A 127 -11.37 -11.01 17.15
N SER A 128 -11.17 -10.31 18.27
CA SER A 128 -11.38 -8.87 18.35
C SER A 128 -10.54 -8.12 17.35
N GLY A 129 -11.16 -7.22 16.58
CA GLY A 129 -10.53 -6.43 15.54
C GLY A 129 -10.56 -7.06 14.14
N VAL A 130 -10.98 -8.32 14.02
CA VAL A 130 -11.29 -8.94 12.73
C VAL A 130 -12.63 -8.40 12.24
N GLY A 131 -12.66 -7.89 11.01
CA GLY A 131 -13.87 -7.38 10.35
C GLY A 131 -14.43 -8.34 9.31
N THR A 132 -15.60 -8.01 8.76
CA THR A 132 -16.25 -8.79 7.71
C THR A 132 -16.35 -7.99 6.42
N VAL A 133 -16.46 -8.71 5.30
CA VAL A 133 -16.83 -8.15 3.99
C VAL A 133 -17.97 -9.01 3.39
N PRO A 134 -18.88 -8.43 2.62
CA PRO A 134 -20.00 -9.19 2.06
C PRO A 134 -19.55 -10.37 1.21
N ASP A 135 -18.52 -10.17 0.38
CA ASP A 135 -17.96 -11.18 -0.51
C ASP A 135 -16.44 -11.01 -0.60
N GLY A 136 -15.69 -12.03 -0.16
CA GLY A 136 -14.23 -12.00 -0.13
C GLY A 136 -13.59 -11.96 -1.51
N ILE A 137 -14.17 -12.60 -2.52
CA ILE A 137 -13.68 -12.59 -3.90
C ILE A 137 -13.85 -11.18 -4.48
N TYR A 138 -15.03 -10.57 -4.26
CA TYR A 138 -15.29 -9.21 -4.73
C TYR A 138 -14.38 -8.18 -4.02
N GLU A 139 -14.11 -8.36 -2.73
CA GLU A 139 -13.16 -7.52 -1.99
C GLU A 139 -11.77 -7.55 -2.64
N ILE A 140 -11.25 -8.75 -2.92
CA ILE A 140 -9.94 -8.91 -3.58
C ILE A 140 -9.92 -8.22 -4.96
N ILE A 141 -10.96 -8.41 -5.78
CA ILE A 141 -11.07 -7.77 -7.09
C ILE A 141 -11.12 -6.24 -6.94
N SER A 142 -11.84 -5.74 -5.95
CA SER A 142 -11.98 -4.31 -5.67
C SER A 142 -10.64 -3.70 -5.25
N LYS A 143 -9.88 -4.38 -4.39
CA LYS A 143 -8.52 -3.95 -4.00
C LYS A 143 -7.57 -3.91 -5.20
N GLN A 144 -7.58 -4.95 -6.03
CA GLN A 144 -6.75 -4.97 -7.25
C GLN A 144 -7.12 -3.83 -8.23
N LYS A 145 -8.39 -3.50 -8.38
CA LYS A 145 -8.82 -2.34 -9.18
C LYS A 145 -8.34 -0.99 -8.60
N GLN A 146 -8.12 -0.93 -7.30
CA GLN A 146 -7.55 0.23 -6.60
C GLN A 146 -6.01 0.28 -6.67
N GLY A 147 -5.37 -0.69 -7.34
CA GLY A 147 -3.91 -0.74 -7.51
C GLY A 147 -3.17 -1.52 -6.41
N TRP A 148 -3.88 -2.24 -5.54
CA TRP A 148 -3.25 -3.08 -4.54
C TRP A 148 -2.50 -4.25 -5.16
N GLY A 149 -1.32 -4.56 -4.62
CA GLY A 149 -0.64 -5.82 -4.90
C GLY A 149 -1.48 -7.00 -4.39
N TYR A 150 -1.41 -8.14 -5.08
CA TYR A 150 -2.15 -9.35 -4.72
C TYR A 150 -1.20 -10.50 -4.46
N ILE A 151 -1.40 -11.21 -3.35
CA ILE A 151 -0.62 -12.40 -2.98
C ILE A 151 -1.59 -13.51 -2.59
N LYS A 152 -1.58 -14.60 -3.37
CA LYS A 152 -2.29 -15.84 -3.05
C LYS A 152 -1.43 -16.69 -2.11
N ILE A 153 -1.99 -17.07 -0.97
CA ILE A 153 -1.37 -18.02 -0.04
C ILE A 153 -1.84 -19.43 -0.40
N THR A 154 -0.89 -20.28 -0.67
CA THR A 154 -1.11 -21.71 -1.00
C THR A 154 -0.36 -22.59 -0.01
N PRO A 155 -0.87 -23.81 0.23
CA PRO A 155 -0.14 -24.81 1.03
C PRO A 155 1.21 -25.15 0.44
#